data_5ed633393787dcbc47ffc3d3ad44e5e4
#
_entry.id   5ed633393787dcbc47ffc3d3ad44e5e4
#
_cell.length_a   1.000
_cell.length_b   1.000
_cell.length_c   1.000
_cell.angle_alpha   90.00
_cell.angle_beta   90.00
_cell.angle_gamma   90.00
#
_symmetry.space_group_name_H-M   'P 1'
#
loop_
_entity.id
_entity.type
_entity.pdbx_description
1 polymer ?
#
loop_
_entity_poly.entity_id
_entity_poly.type
_entity_poly.pdbx_seq_one_letter_code
_entity_poly.pdbx_strand_id
1 'polypeptide(L)'
;MTLNTRILALVDPSQKKQQALARARFNAERRDEKPLLTVFMAVDREVHKQLKTPPILFRDAKWVSDTLSRLTDVGLEHELCIGWDKNWAEAVLGEIKRSKPDQVLVPIYEDEDGNRIVTDETWKLLRASKVTVSLIHPRKDDREERNVILAAIKSQDPVFDERTKRTIAQAKALAKIYGAEVHYVNAYQDSAKFPDRTKIMKMTCVSNSNVHVIAGPISEVLPKVSRKVKADIVMIAPLRKQGLIGTLRGSTISRIIDNIQGDVMAVF
;
A
#
# COMPACT_ATOMS: atom_id res chain seq x y z
N MET A 1 19.26 -6.26 -1.03
CA MET A 1 18.17 -5.77 -0.15
C MET A 1 17.13 -6.87 -0.10
N THR A 2 17.09 -7.63 0.98
CA THR A 2 16.10 -8.69 1.20
C THR A 2 14.73 -8.03 1.33
N LEU A 3 13.79 -8.48 0.51
CA LEU A 3 12.42 -7.98 0.53
C LEU A 3 11.69 -8.51 1.75
N ASN A 4 11.20 -7.57 2.55
CA ASN A 4 10.14 -7.77 3.55
C ASN A 4 10.16 -9.15 4.19
N THR A 5 11.07 -9.35 5.12
CA THR A 5 11.13 -10.58 5.93
C THR A 5 10.02 -10.63 6.98
N ARG A 6 9.39 -9.48 7.27
CA ARG A 6 8.31 -9.35 8.24
C ARG A 6 7.18 -8.49 7.68
N ILE A 7 5.98 -9.01 7.70
CA ILE A 7 4.77 -8.32 7.21
C ILE A 7 3.77 -8.25 8.36
N LEU A 8 3.16 -7.09 8.55
CA LEU A 8 2.00 -6.92 9.42
C LEU A 8 0.76 -6.75 8.55
N ALA A 9 -0.23 -7.63 8.70
CA ALA A 9 -1.49 -7.54 7.96
C ALA A 9 -2.65 -7.23 8.92
N LEU A 10 -3.39 -6.16 8.62
CA LEU A 10 -4.60 -5.83 9.36
C LEU A 10 -5.76 -6.70 8.93
N VAL A 11 -6.49 -7.20 9.92
CA VAL A 11 -7.71 -8.00 9.77
C VAL A 11 -8.84 -7.33 10.53
N ASP A 12 -9.97 -7.08 9.87
CA ASP A 12 -11.19 -6.61 10.48
C ASP A 12 -12.20 -7.76 10.59
N PRO A 13 -12.46 -8.30 11.80
CA PRO A 13 -13.37 -9.43 12.00
C PRO A 13 -14.81 -9.15 11.56
N SER A 14 -15.20 -7.90 11.39
CA SER A 14 -16.53 -7.52 10.91
C SER A 14 -16.70 -7.75 9.40
N GLN A 15 -15.61 -7.87 8.65
CA GLN A 15 -15.63 -8.03 7.21
C GLN A 15 -15.62 -9.50 6.80
N LYS A 16 -16.34 -9.83 5.73
CA LYS A 16 -16.36 -11.20 5.17
C LYS A 16 -15.04 -11.54 4.47
N LYS A 17 -14.49 -10.59 3.70
CA LYS A 17 -13.23 -10.75 2.95
C LYS A 17 -12.09 -10.09 3.70
N GLN A 18 -11.02 -10.83 3.93
CA GLN A 18 -9.80 -10.35 4.60
C GLN A 18 -8.72 -10.07 3.57
N GLN A 19 -8.86 -8.93 2.87
CA GLN A 19 -8.05 -8.59 1.69
C GLN A 19 -6.55 -8.47 2.00
N ALA A 20 -6.20 -7.83 3.12
CA ALA A 20 -4.82 -7.68 3.52
C ALA A 20 -4.18 -9.05 3.84
N LEU A 21 -4.94 -9.96 4.46
CA LEU A 21 -4.49 -11.30 4.75
C LEU A 21 -4.34 -12.16 3.48
N ALA A 22 -5.32 -12.07 2.57
CA ALA A 22 -5.24 -12.73 1.26
C ALA A 22 -4.01 -12.23 0.49
N ARG A 23 -3.72 -10.93 0.52
CA ARG A 23 -2.52 -10.35 -0.09
C ARG A 23 -1.23 -10.84 0.55
N ALA A 24 -1.18 -10.93 1.88
CA ALA A 24 -0.02 -11.46 2.59
C ALA A 24 0.26 -12.90 2.20
N ARG A 25 -0.78 -13.74 2.16
CA ARG A 25 -0.70 -15.15 1.73
C ARG A 25 -0.18 -15.26 0.30
N PHE A 26 -0.81 -14.54 -0.64
CA PHE A 26 -0.41 -14.55 -2.04
C PHE A 26 1.05 -14.14 -2.24
N ASN A 27 1.50 -13.13 -1.50
CA ASN A 27 2.90 -12.69 -1.53
C ASN A 27 3.85 -13.77 -0.99
N ALA A 28 3.44 -14.48 0.06
CA ALA A 28 4.25 -15.52 0.67
C ALA A 28 4.39 -16.76 -0.22
N GLU A 29 3.32 -17.15 -0.92
CA GLU A 29 3.33 -18.30 -1.84
C GLU A 29 4.30 -18.13 -3.03
N ARG A 30 4.62 -16.89 -3.40
CA ARG A 30 5.49 -16.54 -4.53
C ARG A 30 6.93 -16.20 -4.14
N ARG A 31 7.29 -16.41 -2.89
CA ARG A 31 8.65 -16.14 -2.39
C ARG A 31 9.36 -17.43 -2.07
N ASP A 32 10.64 -17.47 -2.41
CA ASP A 32 11.54 -18.55 -1.99
C ASP A 32 11.66 -18.59 -0.45
N GLU A 33 11.86 -17.40 0.16
CA GLU A 33 11.85 -17.22 1.61
C GLU A 33 10.53 -16.58 2.04
N LYS A 34 9.73 -17.31 2.81
CA LYS A 34 8.45 -16.83 3.32
C LYS A 34 8.66 -15.80 4.44
N PRO A 35 7.89 -14.71 4.44
CA PRO A 35 7.97 -13.71 5.50
C PRO A 35 7.34 -14.25 6.79
N LEU A 36 7.80 -13.76 7.94
CA LEU A 36 7.06 -13.86 9.20
C LEU A 36 5.87 -12.89 9.14
N LEU A 37 4.67 -13.39 9.38
CA LEU A 37 3.44 -12.61 9.33
C LEU A 37 2.91 -12.29 10.72
N THR A 38 2.75 -11.02 11.04
CA THR A 38 1.94 -10.58 12.17
C THR A 38 0.52 -10.30 11.68
N VAL A 39 -0.44 -11.10 12.09
CA VAL A 39 -1.87 -10.89 11.85
C VAL A 39 -2.41 -10.00 12.96
N PHE A 40 -2.78 -8.77 12.63
CA PHE A 40 -3.30 -7.81 13.61
C PHE A 40 -4.80 -7.63 13.44
N MET A 41 -5.57 -8.08 14.42
CA MET A 41 -7.02 -7.92 14.42
C MET A 41 -7.42 -6.60 15.06
N ALA A 42 -8.14 -5.77 14.31
CA ALA A 42 -8.70 -4.51 14.76
C ALA A 42 -10.05 -4.26 14.09
N VAL A 43 -10.92 -3.52 14.77
CA VAL A 43 -12.23 -3.13 14.24
C VAL A 43 -12.21 -1.64 13.92
N ASP A 44 -12.40 -1.28 12.66
CA ASP A 44 -12.51 0.12 12.25
C ASP A 44 -13.96 0.62 12.38
N ARG A 45 -14.20 1.41 13.42
CA ARG A 45 -15.53 1.95 13.70
C ARG A 45 -16.03 2.99 12.70
N GLU A 46 -15.11 3.67 12.00
CA GLU A 46 -15.49 4.63 10.96
C GLU A 46 -16.04 3.92 9.74
N VAL A 47 -15.43 2.80 9.37
CA VAL A 47 -15.94 1.94 8.29
C VAL A 47 -17.34 1.47 8.62
N HIS A 48 -17.58 1.03 9.86
CA HIS A 48 -18.91 0.54 10.29
C HIS A 48 -20.00 1.61 10.20
N LYS A 49 -19.67 2.85 10.50
CA LYS A 49 -20.63 3.97 10.39
C LYS A 49 -21.02 4.28 8.94
N GLN A 50 -20.15 3.99 8.00
CA GLN A 50 -20.35 4.28 6.57
C GLN A 50 -21.02 3.12 5.83
N LEU A 51 -21.03 1.92 6.40
CA LEU A 51 -21.71 0.75 5.83
C LEU A 51 -23.20 0.76 6.26
N LYS A 52 -24.12 0.56 5.30
CA LYS A 52 -25.57 0.50 5.57
C LYS A 52 -25.95 -0.74 6.39
N THR A 53 -25.28 -1.87 6.12
CA THR A 53 -25.52 -3.12 6.86
C THR A 53 -24.57 -3.18 8.04
N PRO A 54 -25.08 -3.22 9.30
CA PRO A 54 -24.22 -3.39 10.46
C PRO A 54 -23.40 -4.67 10.34
N PRO A 55 -22.08 -4.62 10.39
CA PRO A 55 -21.25 -5.81 10.32
C PRO A 55 -21.37 -6.63 11.61
N ILE A 56 -21.11 -7.91 11.53
CA ILE A 56 -20.95 -8.75 12.70
C ILE A 56 -19.65 -8.34 13.40
N LEU A 57 -19.77 -7.71 14.56
CA LEU A 57 -18.63 -7.16 15.30
C LEU A 57 -17.80 -8.20 16.03
N PHE A 58 -18.33 -9.42 16.19
CA PHE A 58 -17.68 -10.48 16.94
C PHE A 58 -17.54 -11.72 16.06
N ARG A 59 -16.39 -12.33 16.14
CA ARG A 59 -16.11 -13.64 15.59
C ARG A 59 -15.75 -14.58 16.71
N ASP A 60 -16.23 -15.81 16.61
CA ASP A 60 -15.90 -16.87 17.56
C ASP A 60 -14.50 -17.45 17.29
N ALA A 61 -14.05 -18.31 18.20
CA ALA A 61 -12.75 -18.97 18.09
C ALA A 61 -12.64 -19.82 16.82
N LYS A 62 -13.77 -20.36 16.33
CA LYS A 62 -13.81 -21.13 15.08
C LYS A 62 -13.47 -20.25 13.89
N TRP A 63 -14.09 -19.08 13.77
CA TRP A 63 -13.78 -18.14 12.68
C TRP A 63 -12.30 -17.72 12.69
N VAL A 64 -11.72 -17.47 13.87
CA VAL A 64 -10.30 -17.14 14.02
C VAL A 64 -9.46 -18.31 13.53
N SER A 65 -9.76 -19.53 14.00
CA SER A 65 -9.06 -20.75 13.57
C SER A 65 -9.15 -20.96 12.05
N ASP A 66 -10.36 -20.86 11.47
CA ASP A 66 -10.59 -21.03 10.04
C ASP A 66 -9.86 -19.95 9.20
N THR A 67 -9.74 -18.73 9.74
CA THR A 67 -9.02 -17.63 9.08
C THR A 67 -7.52 -17.88 9.09
N LEU A 68 -6.96 -18.35 10.20
CA LEU A 68 -5.53 -18.60 10.36
C LEU A 68 -5.08 -19.93 9.74
N SER A 69 -5.93 -20.96 9.69
CA SER A 69 -5.60 -22.24 9.06
C SER A 69 -5.16 -22.09 7.61
N ARG A 70 -5.76 -21.15 6.87
CA ARG A 70 -5.38 -20.82 5.49
C ARG A 70 -3.94 -20.33 5.34
N LEU A 71 -3.34 -19.82 6.41
CA LEU A 71 -1.92 -19.43 6.45
C LEU A 71 -1.04 -20.65 6.74
N THR A 72 -1.49 -21.49 7.66
CA THR A 72 -0.82 -22.75 8.00
C THR A 72 -0.77 -23.68 6.79
N ASP A 73 -1.86 -23.78 6.02
CA ASP A 73 -1.97 -24.63 4.83
C ASP A 73 -0.89 -24.30 3.78
N VAL A 74 -0.47 -23.03 3.70
CA VAL A 74 0.62 -22.61 2.81
C VAL A 74 1.98 -22.53 3.51
N GLY A 75 2.07 -23.02 4.76
CA GLY A 75 3.30 -23.04 5.55
C GLY A 75 3.83 -21.63 5.87
N LEU A 76 2.94 -20.66 6.10
CA LEU A 76 3.29 -19.31 6.47
C LEU A 76 3.31 -19.19 7.99
N GLU A 77 4.51 -18.97 8.54
CA GLU A 77 4.68 -18.71 9.98
C GLU A 77 3.98 -17.39 10.35
N HIS A 78 3.13 -17.44 11.37
CA HIS A 78 2.34 -16.28 11.75
C HIS A 78 2.13 -16.16 13.26
N GLU A 79 1.94 -14.93 13.70
CA GLU A 79 1.63 -14.52 15.06
C GLU A 79 0.32 -13.72 15.05
N LEU A 80 -0.62 -14.03 15.96
CA LEU A 80 -1.87 -13.29 16.10
C LEU A 80 -1.74 -12.23 17.20
N CYS A 81 -2.04 -10.98 16.85
CA CYS A 81 -2.19 -9.87 17.77
C CYS A 81 -3.62 -9.32 17.71
N ILE A 82 -4.24 -9.05 18.86
CA ILE A 82 -5.59 -8.49 18.95
C ILE A 82 -5.51 -7.13 19.60
N GLY A 83 -5.92 -6.09 18.87
CA GLY A 83 -6.01 -4.71 19.35
C GLY A 83 -7.45 -4.32 19.65
N TRP A 84 -7.76 -4.04 20.91
CA TRP A 84 -9.09 -3.60 21.36
C TRP A 84 -9.21 -2.06 21.53
N ASP A 85 -8.30 -1.30 20.93
CA ASP A 85 -8.26 0.15 21.09
C ASP A 85 -9.32 0.85 20.22
N LYS A 86 -9.86 1.95 20.73
CA LYS A 86 -10.69 2.90 19.95
C LYS A 86 -9.90 3.49 18.78
N ASN A 87 -8.59 3.62 18.98
CA ASN A 87 -7.62 4.17 18.04
C ASN A 87 -6.74 3.03 17.52
N TRP A 88 -7.26 2.18 16.66
CA TRP A 88 -6.53 1.03 16.17
C TRP A 88 -5.19 1.42 15.51
N ALA A 89 -5.07 2.62 14.94
CA ALA A 89 -3.80 3.09 14.36
C ALA A 89 -2.69 3.23 15.42
N GLU A 90 -3.01 3.68 16.65
CA GLU A 90 -2.02 3.74 17.75
C GLU A 90 -1.57 2.34 18.17
N ALA A 91 -2.51 1.40 18.27
CA ALA A 91 -2.18 0.01 18.57
C ALA A 91 -1.28 -0.61 17.49
N VAL A 92 -1.58 -0.36 16.20
CA VAL A 92 -0.72 -0.78 15.08
C VAL A 92 0.65 -0.12 15.12
N LEU A 93 0.74 1.17 15.44
CA LEU A 93 2.02 1.86 15.60
C LEU A 93 2.85 1.31 16.76
N GLY A 94 2.19 0.89 17.84
CA GLY A 94 2.80 0.14 18.94
C GLY A 94 3.36 -1.20 18.47
N GLU A 95 2.56 -1.95 17.70
CA GLU A 95 2.95 -3.23 17.14
C GLU A 95 4.10 -3.11 16.12
N ILE A 96 4.10 -2.07 15.29
CA ILE A 96 5.24 -1.76 14.39
C ILE A 96 6.55 -1.59 15.16
N LYS A 97 6.50 -0.96 16.34
CA LYS A 97 7.69 -0.82 17.20
C LYS A 97 8.14 -2.15 17.79
N ARG A 98 7.20 -3.04 18.14
CA ARG A 98 7.45 -4.35 18.74
C ARG A 98 7.99 -5.35 17.71
N SER A 99 7.24 -5.60 16.64
CA SER A 99 7.52 -6.65 15.65
C SER A 99 8.46 -6.18 14.54
N LYS A 100 8.66 -4.87 14.39
CA LYS A 100 9.53 -4.24 13.37
C LYS A 100 9.28 -4.78 11.96
N PRO A 101 8.04 -4.71 11.45
CA PRO A 101 7.73 -5.18 10.11
C PRO A 101 8.37 -4.26 9.08
N ASP A 102 8.69 -4.81 7.91
CA ASP A 102 9.14 -4.04 6.75
C ASP A 102 7.96 -3.40 6.00
N GLN A 103 6.79 -4.01 6.14
CA GLN A 103 5.57 -3.58 5.45
C GLN A 103 4.33 -3.82 6.31
N VAL A 104 3.39 -2.88 6.24
CA VAL A 104 2.04 -3.00 6.81
C VAL A 104 1.03 -3.06 5.66
N LEU A 105 0.16 -4.06 5.68
CA LEU A 105 -0.95 -4.20 4.75
C LEU A 105 -2.24 -3.76 5.43
N VAL A 106 -2.88 -2.74 4.87
CA VAL A 106 -4.11 -2.13 5.40
C VAL A 106 -5.23 -2.32 4.39
N PRO A 107 -6.33 -3.00 4.74
CA PRO A 107 -7.46 -3.11 3.83
C PRO A 107 -8.14 -1.75 3.69
N ILE A 108 -8.55 -1.42 2.46
CA ILE A 108 -9.45 -0.31 2.17
C ILE A 108 -10.82 -0.89 1.83
N TYR A 109 -11.87 -0.17 2.18
CA TYR A 109 -13.25 -0.54 1.92
C TYR A 109 -13.86 0.41 0.88
N GLU A 110 -14.96 0.01 0.28
CA GLU A 110 -15.80 0.83 -0.58
C GLU A 110 -17.19 0.94 0.01
N ASP A 111 -17.82 2.11 -0.14
CA ASP A 111 -19.23 2.28 0.12
C ASP A 111 -20.09 1.63 -1.00
N GLU A 112 -21.40 1.73 -0.89
CA GLU A 112 -22.33 1.15 -1.89
C GLU A 112 -22.20 1.80 -3.27
N ASP A 113 -21.76 3.05 -3.32
CA ASP A 113 -21.54 3.80 -4.54
C ASP A 113 -20.15 3.52 -5.16
N GLY A 114 -19.33 2.69 -4.50
CA GLY A 114 -17.99 2.33 -4.93
C GLY A 114 -16.92 3.38 -4.59
N ASN A 115 -17.25 4.34 -3.72
CA ASN A 115 -16.26 5.31 -3.25
C ASN A 115 -15.40 4.68 -2.13
N ARG A 116 -14.13 5.03 -2.11
CA ARG A 116 -13.20 4.52 -1.11
C ARG A 116 -13.45 5.12 0.25
N ILE A 117 -13.46 4.27 1.25
CA ILE A 117 -13.49 4.66 2.65
C ILE A 117 -12.04 4.66 3.17
N VAL A 118 -11.46 5.86 3.29
CA VAL A 118 -10.15 6.06 3.91
C VAL A 118 -10.38 6.77 5.24
N THR A 119 -10.31 6.01 6.33
CA THR A 119 -10.65 6.49 7.68
C THR A 119 -9.56 7.40 8.26
N ASP A 120 -9.91 8.17 9.29
CA ASP A 120 -8.95 9.04 9.98
C ASP A 120 -7.80 8.22 10.61
N GLU A 121 -8.09 7.02 11.06
CA GLU A 121 -7.08 6.10 11.59
C GLU A 121 -6.11 5.62 10.49
N THR A 122 -6.62 5.34 9.28
CA THR A 122 -5.75 5.03 8.12
C THR A 122 -4.83 6.21 7.80
N TRP A 123 -5.36 7.45 7.81
CA TRP A 123 -4.56 8.65 7.62
C TRP A 123 -3.53 8.87 8.73
N LYS A 124 -3.89 8.57 9.97
CA LYS A 124 -2.97 8.64 11.11
C LYS A 124 -1.83 7.65 10.97
N LEU A 125 -2.12 6.41 10.57
CA LEU A 125 -1.11 5.40 10.30
C LEU A 125 -0.16 5.84 9.18
N LEU A 126 -0.68 6.33 8.04
CA LEU A 126 0.12 6.84 6.93
C LEU A 126 1.04 8.02 7.34
N ARG A 127 0.58 8.88 8.25
CA ARG A 127 1.38 10.01 8.76
C ARG A 127 2.50 9.57 9.69
N ALA A 128 2.20 8.62 10.57
CA ALA A 128 3.09 8.26 11.67
C ALA A 128 4.02 7.07 11.36
N SER A 129 3.63 6.21 10.42
CA SER A 129 4.41 5.01 10.07
C SER A 129 5.78 5.38 9.50
N LYS A 130 6.81 4.65 9.92
CA LYS A 130 8.18 4.72 9.37
C LYS A 130 8.51 3.57 8.43
N VAL A 131 7.57 2.64 8.27
CA VAL A 131 7.67 1.47 7.41
C VAL A 131 6.70 1.61 6.24
N THR A 132 6.94 0.88 5.16
CA THR A 132 6.07 0.88 3.99
C THR A 132 4.64 0.50 4.38
N VAL A 133 3.66 1.31 3.98
CA VAL A 133 2.23 1.05 4.17
C VAL A 133 1.58 0.80 2.81
N SER A 134 0.95 -0.35 2.66
CA SER A 134 0.19 -0.70 1.47
C SER A 134 -1.29 -0.71 1.77
N LEU A 135 -2.01 0.13 1.08
CA LEU A 135 -3.46 0.19 1.09
C LEU A 135 -3.98 -0.82 0.07
N ILE A 136 -4.60 -1.89 0.56
CA ILE A 136 -5.07 -3.00 -0.27
C ILE A 136 -6.51 -2.74 -0.68
N HIS A 137 -6.70 -2.59 -1.97
CA HIS A 137 -7.99 -2.27 -2.55
C HIS A 137 -8.85 -3.53 -2.73
N PRO A 138 -10.17 -3.46 -2.44
CA PRO A 138 -11.09 -4.53 -2.77
C PRO A 138 -11.15 -4.70 -4.29
N ARG A 139 -11.09 -5.93 -4.77
CA ARG A 139 -11.26 -6.24 -6.19
C ARG A 139 -12.56 -6.98 -6.41
N LYS A 140 -13.25 -6.62 -7.48
CA LYS A 140 -14.50 -7.27 -7.88
C LYS A 140 -14.28 -8.65 -8.52
N ASP A 141 -13.08 -8.84 -9.10
CA ASP A 141 -12.74 -10.01 -9.90
C ASP A 141 -11.98 -11.13 -9.15
N ASP A 142 -11.85 -11.01 -7.84
CA ASP A 142 -11.11 -11.93 -6.94
C ASP A 142 -9.69 -12.32 -7.42
N ARG A 143 -9.17 -11.64 -8.47
CA ARG A 143 -7.81 -11.88 -8.97
C ARG A 143 -6.77 -11.37 -7.98
N GLU A 144 -5.84 -12.23 -7.64
CA GLU A 144 -4.72 -11.88 -6.77
C GLU A 144 -3.53 -11.31 -7.56
N GLU A 145 -3.44 -11.61 -8.86
CA GLU A 145 -2.36 -11.18 -9.73
C GLU A 145 -2.25 -9.67 -9.81
N ARG A 146 -1.02 -9.19 -9.90
CA ARG A 146 -0.63 -7.79 -10.10
C ARG A 146 0.36 -7.72 -11.25
N ASN A 147 -0.14 -7.36 -12.42
CA ASN A 147 0.63 -7.42 -13.66
C ASN A 147 1.35 -6.11 -13.97
N VAL A 148 0.88 -4.98 -13.43
CA VAL A 148 1.44 -3.67 -13.72
C VAL A 148 1.67 -2.88 -12.43
N ILE A 149 2.91 -2.45 -12.23
CA ILE A 149 3.34 -1.57 -11.14
C ILE A 149 3.69 -0.20 -11.72
N LEU A 150 3.08 0.86 -11.21
CA LEU A 150 3.43 2.25 -11.53
C LEU A 150 4.11 2.90 -10.34
N ALA A 151 5.37 3.27 -10.48
CA ALA A 151 6.15 3.91 -9.42
C ALA A 151 6.37 5.41 -9.71
N ALA A 152 5.91 6.27 -8.79
CA ALA A 152 6.16 7.70 -8.86
C ALA A 152 7.57 8.02 -8.31
N ILE A 153 8.39 8.66 -9.14
CA ILE A 153 9.76 9.06 -8.79
C ILE A 153 9.97 10.57 -9.07
N LYS A 154 11.03 11.13 -8.51
CA LYS A 154 11.44 12.51 -8.75
C LYS A 154 12.96 12.60 -8.92
N SER A 155 13.43 12.38 -10.14
CA SER A 155 14.84 12.22 -10.48
C SER A 155 15.62 13.53 -10.65
N GLN A 156 14.91 14.65 -10.77
CA GLN A 156 15.49 15.97 -10.99
C GLN A 156 15.78 16.76 -9.70
N ASP A 157 15.43 16.24 -8.55
CA ASP A 157 15.54 16.93 -7.27
C ASP A 157 16.33 16.08 -6.26
N PRO A 158 17.55 16.48 -5.90
CA PRO A 158 18.43 15.70 -5.00
C PRO A 158 17.80 15.37 -3.64
N VAL A 159 16.88 16.21 -3.15
CA VAL A 159 16.13 15.97 -1.90
C VAL A 159 15.35 14.65 -1.95
N PHE A 160 15.03 14.16 -3.14
CA PHE A 160 14.29 12.92 -3.35
C PHE A 160 15.17 11.70 -3.73
N ASP A 161 16.49 11.87 -3.88
CA ASP A 161 17.35 10.80 -4.42
C ASP A 161 17.23 9.49 -3.64
N GLU A 162 17.34 9.51 -2.32
CA GLU A 162 17.23 8.30 -1.50
C GLU A 162 15.84 7.64 -1.58
N ARG A 163 14.79 8.46 -1.63
CA ARG A 163 13.41 7.96 -1.79
C ARG A 163 13.18 7.38 -3.16
N THR A 164 13.69 8.05 -4.20
CA THR A 164 13.66 7.56 -5.59
C THR A 164 14.37 6.23 -5.70
N LYS A 165 15.58 6.07 -5.16
CA LYS A 165 16.32 4.82 -5.13
C LYS A 165 15.55 3.71 -4.41
N ARG A 166 14.99 4.03 -3.24
CA ARG A 166 14.18 3.07 -2.44
C ARG A 166 12.93 2.64 -3.19
N THR A 167 12.20 3.57 -3.79
CA THR A 167 11.01 3.28 -4.58
C THR A 167 11.34 2.39 -5.78
N ILE A 168 12.43 2.68 -6.50
CA ILE A 168 12.90 1.86 -7.61
C ILE A 168 13.26 0.44 -7.15
N ALA A 169 14.00 0.33 -6.04
CA ALA A 169 14.39 -0.97 -5.49
C ALA A 169 13.17 -1.81 -5.09
N GLN A 170 12.21 -1.21 -4.40
CA GLN A 170 10.96 -1.91 -4.02
C GLN A 170 10.10 -2.27 -5.23
N ALA A 171 9.99 -1.40 -6.23
CA ALA A 171 9.23 -1.69 -7.44
C ALA A 171 9.82 -2.90 -8.20
N LYS A 172 11.14 -2.92 -8.39
CA LYS A 172 11.84 -4.07 -9.02
C LYS A 172 11.63 -5.37 -8.25
N ALA A 173 11.69 -5.26 -6.96
CA ALA A 173 11.55 -6.39 -6.09
C ALA A 173 10.12 -6.97 -6.08
N LEU A 174 9.10 -6.12 -6.05
CA LEU A 174 7.70 -6.54 -6.22
C LEU A 174 7.45 -7.12 -7.61
N ALA A 175 8.03 -6.51 -8.64
CA ALA A 175 7.92 -7.00 -10.00
C ALA A 175 8.44 -8.45 -10.12
N LYS A 176 9.53 -8.79 -9.43
CA LYS A 176 10.04 -10.16 -9.39
C LYS A 176 9.04 -11.13 -8.73
N ILE A 177 8.38 -10.71 -7.63
CA ILE A 177 7.38 -11.53 -6.93
C ILE A 177 6.15 -11.78 -7.81
N TYR A 178 5.68 -10.75 -8.50
CA TYR A 178 4.43 -10.82 -9.27
C TYR A 178 4.61 -11.21 -10.73
N GLY A 179 5.84 -11.23 -11.26
CA GLY A 179 6.08 -11.29 -12.71
C GLY A 179 5.55 -10.04 -13.42
N ALA A 180 5.51 -8.89 -12.72
CA ALA A 180 4.84 -7.69 -13.17
C ALA A 180 5.72 -6.78 -14.01
N GLU A 181 5.11 -6.06 -14.96
CA GLU A 181 5.73 -4.96 -15.68
C GLU A 181 5.82 -3.72 -14.79
N VAL A 182 6.95 -3.00 -14.85
CA VAL A 182 7.13 -1.77 -14.07
C VAL A 182 7.15 -0.55 -14.99
N HIS A 183 6.28 0.41 -14.68
CA HIS A 183 6.29 1.74 -15.25
C HIS A 183 6.75 2.77 -14.22
N TYR A 184 7.47 3.78 -14.67
CA TYR A 184 7.91 4.90 -13.84
C TYR A 184 7.31 6.20 -14.34
N VAL A 185 6.78 7.02 -13.41
CA VAL A 185 6.28 8.35 -13.73
C VAL A 185 7.04 9.42 -12.95
N ASN A 186 7.48 10.42 -13.67
CA ASN A 186 8.11 11.62 -13.13
C ASN A 186 7.32 12.84 -13.60
N ALA A 187 6.58 13.48 -12.71
CA ALA A 187 5.84 14.69 -12.98
C ALA A 187 6.70 15.93 -12.69
N TYR A 188 6.56 16.98 -13.50
CA TYR A 188 7.25 18.25 -13.31
C TYR A 188 6.32 19.43 -13.61
N GLN A 189 6.53 20.55 -12.92
CA GLN A 189 5.74 21.78 -13.12
C GLN A 189 6.60 22.94 -13.63
N ASP A 190 7.91 22.86 -13.44
CA ASP A 190 8.89 23.86 -13.85
C ASP A 190 9.70 23.28 -15.02
N SER A 191 9.62 23.91 -16.17
CA SER A 191 10.33 23.50 -17.38
C SER A 191 11.87 23.59 -17.23
N ALA A 192 12.35 24.49 -16.37
CA ALA A 192 13.77 24.56 -16.03
C ALA A 192 14.29 23.35 -15.27
N LYS A 193 13.37 22.58 -14.67
CA LYS A 193 13.65 21.32 -13.95
C LYS A 193 13.11 20.10 -14.71
N PHE A 194 13.24 20.11 -16.03
CA PHE A 194 12.81 18.99 -16.86
C PHE A 194 13.56 17.70 -16.48
N PRO A 195 12.85 16.58 -16.19
CA PRO A 195 13.49 15.33 -15.83
C PRO A 195 14.21 14.70 -17.03
N ASP A 196 15.47 14.33 -16.86
CA ASP A 196 16.21 13.59 -17.89
C ASP A 196 15.69 12.15 -18.00
N ARG A 197 14.98 11.89 -19.08
CA ARG A 197 14.40 10.58 -19.40
C ARG A 197 15.49 9.49 -19.54
N THR A 198 16.63 9.81 -20.13
CA THR A 198 17.75 8.87 -20.31
C THR A 198 18.34 8.47 -18.96
N LYS A 199 18.48 9.42 -18.05
CA LYS A 199 18.91 9.17 -16.67
C LYS A 199 17.92 8.22 -15.97
N ILE A 200 16.60 8.45 -16.12
CA ILE A 200 15.57 7.60 -15.54
C ILE A 200 15.68 6.18 -16.10
N MET A 201 15.79 6.01 -17.41
CA MET A 201 15.94 4.70 -18.04
C MET A 201 17.17 3.94 -17.53
N LYS A 202 18.30 4.63 -17.39
CA LYS A 202 19.53 4.03 -16.82
C LYS A 202 19.35 3.60 -15.37
N MET A 203 18.70 4.41 -14.54
CA MET A 203 18.46 4.09 -13.11
C MET A 203 17.49 2.94 -12.92
N THR A 204 16.46 2.88 -13.77
CA THR A 204 15.36 1.92 -13.62
C THR A 204 15.56 0.64 -14.40
N CYS A 205 16.39 0.66 -15.46
CA CYS A 205 16.63 -0.45 -16.38
C CYS A 205 15.34 -0.91 -17.11
N VAL A 206 14.43 0.01 -17.43
CA VAL A 206 13.21 -0.27 -18.20
C VAL A 206 13.28 0.38 -19.57
N SER A 207 12.41 -0.06 -20.49
CA SER A 207 12.30 0.49 -21.83
C SER A 207 11.75 1.94 -21.82
N ASN A 208 11.94 2.66 -22.92
CA ASN A 208 11.42 4.03 -23.07
C ASN A 208 9.89 4.11 -22.94
N SER A 209 9.16 3.08 -23.37
CA SER A 209 7.70 2.97 -23.25
C SER A 209 7.21 3.01 -21.81
N ASN A 210 8.04 2.53 -20.88
CA ASN A 210 7.71 2.39 -19.46
C ASN A 210 8.12 3.61 -18.62
N VAL A 211 8.69 4.65 -19.26
CA VAL A 211 9.05 5.91 -18.58
C VAL A 211 8.11 7.03 -19.02
N HIS A 212 7.40 7.61 -18.08
CA HIS A 212 6.44 8.69 -18.30
C HIS A 212 6.95 9.98 -17.67
N VAL A 213 7.45 10.90 -18.49
CA VAL A 213 7.84 12.27 -18.08
C VAL A 213 6.75 13.21 -18.54
N ILE A 214 5.99 13.80 -17.61
CA ILE A 214 4.76 14.53 -17.91
C ILE A 214 4.72 15.84 -17.13
N ALA A 215 4.39 16.94 -17.83
CA ALA A 215 4.14 18.24 -17.21
C ALA A 215 2.82 18.22 -16.41
N GLY A 216 2.83 18.78 -15.20
CA GLY A 216 1.67 18.95 -14.36
C GLY A 216 1.89 18.52 -12.90
N PRO A 217 0.91 18.78 -12.03
CA PRO A 217 0.96 18.35 -10.63
C PRO A 217 0.83 16.83 -10.54
N ILE A 218 1.61 16.22 -9.65
CA ILE A 218 1.62 14.75 -9.48
C ILE A 218 0.24 14.18 -9.12
N SER A 219 -0.60 14.94 -8.40
CA SER A 219 -1.97 14.56 -8.05
C SER A 219 -2.90 14.36 -9.24
N GLU A 220 -2.57 14.91 -10.38
CA GLU A 220 -3.34 14.77 -11.64
C GLU A 220 -2.65 13.79 -12.60
N VAL A 221 -1.32 13.92 -12.70
CA VAL A 221 -0.51 13.12 -13.62
C VAL A 221 -0.55 11.64 -13.22
N LEU A 222 -0.36 11.32 -11.93
CA LEU A 222 -0.24 9.95 -11.47
C LEU A 222 -1.53 9.13 -11.68
N PRO A 223 -2.74 9.61 -11.32
CA PRO A 223 -3.97 8.90 -11.62
C PRO A 223 -4.23 8.73 -13.13
N LYS A 224 -3.89 9.74 -13.92
CA LYS A 224 -4.03 9.68 -15.39
C LYS A 224 -3.14 8.60 -16.01
N VAL A 225 -1.88 8.53 -15.59
CA VAL A 225 -0.95 7.50 -16.08
C VAL A 225 -1.37 6.12 -15.55
N SER A 226 -1.77 6.03 -14.27
CA SER A 226 -2.26 4.78 -13.67
C SER A 226 -3.41 4.16 -14.49
N ARG A 227 -4.40 4.95 -14.86
CA ARG A 227 -5.49 4.49 -15.73
C ARG A 227 -5.01 4.08 -17.13
N LYS A 228 -4.09 4.87 -17.73
CA LYS A 228 -3.55 4.59 -19.06
C LYS A 228 -2.84 3.24 -19.12
N VAL A 229 -2.00 2.94 -18.12
CA VAL A 229 -1.23 1.69 -18.07
C VAL A 229 -1.97 0.57 -17.35
N LYS A 230 -3.18 0.83 -16.83
CA LYS A 230 -3.99 -0.11 -16.02
C LYS A 230 -3.19 -0.64 -14.81
N ALA A 231 -2.57 0.27 -14.08
CA ALA A 231 -1.71 -0.08 -12.96
C ALA A 231 -2.50 -0.79 -11.84
N ASP A 232 -2.04 -1.96 -11.45
CA ASP A 232 -2.58 -2.72 -10.32
C ASP A 232 -2.04 -2.23 -8.98
N ILE A 233 -0.79 -1.74 -8.98
CA ILE A 233 -0.13 -1.15 -7.80
C ILE A 233 0.44 0.21 -8.20
N VAL A 234 0.15 1.22 -7.40
CA VAL A 234 0.74 2.55 -7.53
C VAL A 234 1.62 2.84 -6.32
N MET A 235 2.90 3.10 -6.56
CA MET A 235 3.88 3.39 -5.52
C MET A 235 4.15 4.87 -5.43
N ILE A 236 4.08 5.42 -4.22
CA ILE A 236 4.37 6.83 -3.91
C ILE A 236 5.38 6.92 -2.77
N ALA A 237 6.22 7.94 -2.78
CA ALA A 237 7.13 8.27 -1.68
C ALA A 237 6.71 9.62 -1.04
N PRO A 238 5.84 9.60 -0.02
CA PRO A 238 5.32 10.83 0.57
C PRO A 238 6.41 11.67 1.22
N LEU A 239 6.38 12.99 0.99
CA LEU A 239 7.19 13.93 1.76
C LEU A 239 6.59 14.11 3.15
N ARG A 240 7.38 13.79 4.18
CA ARG A 240 7.06 14.21 5.54
C ARG A 240 7.58 15.64 5.75
N LYS A 241 6.68 16.58 5.90
CA LYS A 241 7.05 17.90 6.43
C LYS A 241 7.18 17.76 7.94
N GLN A 242 8.40 17.89 8.46
CA GLN A 242 8.63 18.00 9.91
C GLN A 242 7.88 19.24 10.43
N GLY A 243 7.14 19.07 11.51
CA GLY A 243 6.54 20.19 12.25
C GLY A 243 5.15 20.68 11.81
N LEU A 244 4.57 20.18 10.72
CA LEU A 244 3.20 20.52 10.35
C LEU A 244 2.27 19.34 10.64
N ILE A 245 1.48 19.45 11.69
CA ILE A 245 0.28 18.65 11.97
C ILE A 245 -0.81 19.09 10.97
N GLY A 246 -0.47 19.01 9.67
CA GLY A 246 -1.42 19.31 8.60
C GLY A 246 -2.27 18.08 8.30
N THR A 247 -3.56 18.27 8.17
CA THR A 247 -4.51 17.26 7.68
C THR A 247 -4.04 16.74 6.32
N LEU A 248 -3.82 15.43 6.16
CA LEU A 248 -3.57 14.82 4.85
C LEU A 248 -4.83 14.86 3.96
N ARG A 249 -6.03 15.05 4.55
CA ARG A 249 -7.27 15.31 3.82
C ARG A 249 -7.12 16.60 3.01
N GLY A 250 -7.43 16.53 1.70
CA GLY A 250 -7.22 17.64 0.76
C GLY A 250 -5.77 17.83 0.31
N SER A 251 -4.83 17.03 0.81
CA SER A 251 -3.44 17.03 0.36
C SER A 251 -3.27 16.38 -1.01
N THR A 252 -2.09 16.55 -1.61
CA THR A 252 -1.70 15.85 -2.84
C THR A 252 -1.87 14.33 -2.71
N ILE A 253 -1.57 13.75 -1.54
CA ILE A 253 -1.65 12.31 -1.28
C ILE A 253 -3.11 11.85 -1.24
N SER A 254 -4.00 12.59 -0.58
CA SER A 254 -5.43 12.30 -0.55
C SER A 254 -5.99 12.22 -1.97
N ARG A 255 -5.75 13.27 -2.78
CA ARG A 255 -6.21 13.29 -4.17
C ARG A 255 -5.69 12.12 -5.00
N ILE A 256 -4.46 11.67 -4.75
CA ILE A 256 -3.90 10.49 -5.40
C ILE A 256 -4.67 9.23 -4.98
N ILE A 257 -4.81 9.00 -3.68
CA ILE A 257 -5.47 7.79 -3.15
C ILE A 257 -6.92 7.71 -3.62
N ASP A 258 -7.65 8.82 -3.59
CA ASP A 258 -9.06 8.89 -4.00
C ASP A 258 -9.26 8.60 -5.50
N ASN A 259 -8.23 8.80 -6.33
CA ASN A 259 -8.31 8.67 -7.79
C ASN A 259 -7.55 7.47 -8.38
N ILE A 260 -6.93 6.63 -7.56
CA ILE A 260 -6.25 5.40 -7.99
C ILE A 260 -7.21 4.22 -7.86
N GLN A 261 -7.30 3.35 -8.86
CA GLN A 261 -8.16 2.16 -8.83
C GLN A 261 -7.48 0.91 -8.24
N GLY A 262 -6.16 0.85 -8.27
CA GLY A 262 -5.37 -0.26 -7.73
C GLY A 262 -4.93 -0.07 -6.27
N ASP A 263 -4.09 -0.98 -5.80
CA ASP A 263 -3.43 -0.85 -4.49
C ASP A 263 -2.53 0.38 -4.47
N VAL A 264 -2.43 1.06 -3.32
CA VAL A 264 -1.51 2.20 -3.16
C VAL A 264 -0.45 1.85 -2.12
N MET A 265 0.81 1.92 -2.52
CA MET A 265 1.95 1.65 -1.64
C MET A 265 2.68 2.95 -1.31
N ALA A 266 2.64 3.36 -0.06
CA ALA A 266 3.40 4.48 0.47
C ALA A 266 4.76 3.98 0.98
N VAL A 267 5.85 4.38 0.31
CA VAL A 267 7.24 4.00 0.59
C VAL A 267 7.89 5.08 1.45
N PHE A 268 8.39 4.72 2.64
CA PHE A 268 9.01 5.66 3.59
C PHE A 268 10.50 5.44 3.78
#